data_23418b4bd1ebcb231fc6c7a6061eb54e
#
_entry.id   23418b4bd1ebcb231fc6c7a6061eb54e
#
_cell.length_a   1.000
_cell.length_b   1.000
_cell.length_c   1.000
_cell.angle_alpha   90.00
_cell.angle_beta   90.00
_cell.angle_gamma   90.00
#
_symmetry.space_group_name_H-M   'P 1'
#
loop_
_entity.id
_entity.type
_entity.pdbx_description
1 polymer ?
#
loop_
_entity_poly.entity_id
_entity_poly.type
_entity_poly.pdbx_seq_one_letter_code
_entity_poly.pdbx_strand_id
1 'polypeptide(L)'
;EYPAVADIDVVNALRESAGALGVTAHTGVVQSKDSFYGQHSPGIMPVGYELMNKWEAWKKMGCKASEMESAALLIVGAFLRVRVGACFLVVANQERAAAGLPNPEVHDTDKAIRVAIEAVKKLIRT
;
A
#
# COMPACT_ATOMS: atom_id res chain seq x y z
N GLU A 1 -17.34 5.39 12.28
CA GLU A 1 -16.10 4.64 11.95
C GLU A 1 -14.91 5.60 11.89
N TYR A 2 -13.74 5.11 12.26
CA TYR A 2 -12.50 5.89 12.24
C TYR A 2 -11.67 5.53 11.01
N PRO A 3 -11.21 6.49 10.18
CA PRO A 3 -10.44 6.19 8.99
C PRO A 3 -9.01 5.74 9.32
N ALA A 4 -8.49 4.76 8.57
CA ALA A 4 -7.10 4.35 8.63
C ALA A 4 -6.23 5.35 7.84
N VAL A 5 -5.68 6.35 8.52
CA VAL A 5 -4.92 7.45 7.91
C VAL A 5 -3.49 7.44 8.44
N ALA A 6 -2.53 7.50 7.52
CA ALA A 6 -1.13 7.65 7.88
C ALA A 6 -0.82 9.07 8.39
N ASP A 7 0.16 9.17 9.29
CA ASP A 7 0.71 10.45 9.73
C ASP A 7 1.36 11.19 8.55
N ILE A 8 1.01 12.46 8.39
CA ILE A 8 1.44 13.26 7.22
C ILE A 8 2.96 13.49 7.19
N ASP A 9 3.59 13.64 8.36
CA ASP A 9 5.04 13.85 8.45
C ASP A 9 5.78 12.57 8.02
N VAL A 10 5.24 11.38 8.42
CA VAL A 10 5.79 10.10 7.99
C VAL A 10 5.65 9.92 6.48
N VAL A 11 4.49 10.25 5.90
CA VAL A 11 4.26 10.17 4.45
C VAL A 11 5.22 11.09 3.70
N ASN A 12 5.39 12.33 4.16
CA ASN A 12 6.30 13.28 3.55
C ASN A 12 7.76 12.82 3.65
N ALA A 13 8.19 12.32 4.82
CA ALA A 13 9.54 11.79 5.01
C ALA A 13 9.83 10.61 4.07
N LEU A 14 8.88 9.68 3.91
CA LEU A 14 9.00 8.56 2.97
C LEU A 14 9.11 9.04 1.52
N ARG A 15 8.24 9.96 1.10
CA ARG A 15 8.23 10.51 -0.26
C ARG A 15 9.54 11.23 -0.61
N GLU A 16 10.01 12.09 0.29
CA GLU A 16 11.26 12.81 0.12
C GLU A 16 12.48 11.88 0.10
N SER A 17 12.48 10.85 0.95
CA SER A 17 13.56 9.87 0.99
C SER A 17 13.61 9.03 -0.28
N ALA A 18 12.44 8.64 -0.82
CA ALA A 18 12.38 7.96 -2.11
C ALA A 18 12.97 8.85 -3.23
N GLY A 19 12.57 10.13 -3.28
CA GLY A 19 13.11 11.10 -4.25
C GLY A 19 14.62 11.27 -4.13
N ALA A 20 15.14 11.42 -2.91
CA ALA A 20 16.59 11.58 -2.67
C ALA A 20 17.40 10.34 -3.07
N LEU A 21 16.81 9.15 -2.96
CA LEU A 21 17.43 7.88 -3.37
C LEU A 21 17.20 7.53 -4.86
N GLY A 22 16.50 8.38 -5.62
CA GLY A 22 16.15 8.10 -7.01
C GLY A 22 15.21 6.90 -7.18
N VAL A 23 14.42 6.60 -6.16
CA VAL A 23 13.45 5.49 -6.18
C VAL A 23 12.10 6.02 -6.64
N THR A 24 11.55 5.42 -7.69
CA THR A 24 10.18 5.74 -8.12
C THR A 24 9.19 5.28 -7.05
N ALA A 25 8.40 6.22 -6.54
CA ALA A 25 7.39 5.94 -5.52
C ALA A 25 6.07 6.62 -5.87
N HIS A 26 4.97 5.96 -5.55
CA HIS A 26 3.62 6.47 -5.70
C HIS A 26 3.01 6.68 -4.32
N THR A 27 2.43 7.85 -4.09
CA THR A 27 1.75 8.17 -2.83
C THR A 27 0.24 8.20 -3.06
N GLY A 28 -0.51 7.61 -2.17
CA GLY A 28 -1.97 7.59 -2.26
C GLY A 28 -2.62 6.56 -1.35
N VAL A 29 -3.90 6.37 -1.55
CA VAL A 29 -4.70 5.40 -0.81
C VAL A 29 -4.40 3.99 -1.30
N VAL A 30 -4.29 3.05 -0.37
CA VAL A 30 -4.20 1.61 -0.64
C VAL A 30 -5.38 0.89 -0.03
N GLN A 31 -5.74 -0.25 -0.58
CA GLN A 31 -6.72 -1.15 0.01
C GLN A 31 -6.02 -2.14 0.95
N SER A 32 -6.45 -2.19 2.20
CA SER A 32 -6.12 -3.32 3.09
C SER A 32 -7.23 -4.35 2.99
N LYS A 33 -6.93 -5.49 2.36
CA LYS A 33 -7.92 -6.56 2.17
C LYS A 33 -7.83 -7.61 3.27
N ASP A 34 -8.93 -8.29 3.52
CA ASP A 34 -9.01 -9.36 4.52
C ASP A 34 -8.64 -10.74 3.93
N SER A 35 -8.80 -10.91 2.62
CA SER A 35 -8.57 -12.20 1.97
C SER A 35 -7.75 -12.05 0.69
N PHE A 36 -6.60 -12.72 0.65
CA PHE A 36 -5.80 -12.84 -0.57
C PHE A 36 -6.59 -13.49 -1.71
N TYR A 37 -7.20 -14.64 -1.45
CA TYR A 37 -7.96 -15.37 -2.47
C TYR A 37 -9.27 -14.68 -2.86
N GLY A 38 -9.86 -13.89 -1.97
CA GLY A 38 -10.99 -13.03 -2.29
C GLY A 38 -10.70 -12.00 -3.37
N GLN A 39 -9.44 -11.57 -3.47
CA GLN A 39 -8.99 -10.69 -4.56
C GLN A 39 -8.55 -11.47 -5.80
N HIS A 40 -7.71 -12.49 -5.63
CA HIS A 40 -7.05 -13.18 -6.75
C HIS A 40 -7.90 -14.28 -7.38
N SER A 41 -8.88 -14.79 -6.67
CA SER A 41 -9.80 -15.85 -7.14
C SER A 41 -11.24 -15.57 -6.69
N PRO A 42 -11.80 -14.38 -6.96
CA PRO A 42 -13.13 -14.02 -6.47
C PRO A 42 -14.22 -14.95 -7.00
N GLY A 43 -14.03 -15.55 -8.17
CA GLY A 43 -15.02 -16.42 -8.80
C GLY A 43 -15.34 -17.70 -8.03
N ILE A 44 -14.47 -18.13 -7.10
CA ILE A 44 -14.72 -19.29 -6.24
C ILE A 44 -15.35 -18.91 -4.89
N MET A 45 -15.50 -17.61 -4.63
CA MET A 45 -16.06 -17.10 -3.39
C MET A 45 -17.58 -16.97 -3.45
N PRO A 46 -18.32 -17.29 -2.38
CA PRO A 46 -19.78 -17.12 -2.34
C PRO A 46 -20.23 -15.70 -2.65
N VAL A 47 -19.41 -14.69 -2.30
CA VAL A 47 -19.67 -13.25 -2.53
C VAL A 47 -18.79 -12.71 -3.67
N GLY A 48 -18.39 -13.53 -4.62
CA GLY A 48 -17.45 -13.16 -5.67
C GLY A 48 -17.87 -11.93 -6.48
N TYR A 49 -19.15 -11.79 -6.79
CA TYR A 49 -19.69 -10.62 -7.49
C TYR A 49 -19.47 -9.31 -6.70
N GLU A 50 -19.64 -9.34 -5.39
CA GLU A 50 -19.41 -8.17 -4.53
C GLU A 50 -17.93 -7.80 -4.50
N LEU A 51 -17.05 -8.79 -4.38
CA LEU A 51 -15.60 -8.59 -4.39
C LEU A 51 -15.12 -7.97 -5.71
N MET A 52 -15.62 -8.46 -6.85
CA MET A 52 -15.30 -7.90 -8.17
C MET A 52 -15.80 -6.47 -8.32
N ASN A 53 -17.03 -6.19 -7.89
CA ASN A 53 -17.58 -4.85 -7.96
C ASN A 53 -16.82 -3.86 -7.07
N LYS A 54 -16.41 -4.26 -5.86
CA LYS A 54 -15.57 -3.45 -4.98
C LYS A 54 -14.20 -3.17 -5.59
N TRP A 55 -13.58 -4.16 -6.21
CA TRP A 55 -12.30 -3.99 -6.91
C TRP A 55 -12.40 -2.92 -8.00
N GLU A 56 -13.42 -2.99 -8.84
CA GLU A 56 -13.67 -1.98 -9.87
C GLU A 56 -13.93 -0.58 -9.28
N ALA A 57 -14.65 -0.50 -8.17
CA ALA A 57 -14.89 0.76 -7.47
C ALA A 57 -13.58 1.37 -6.94
N TRP A 58 -12.72 0.58 -6.31
CA TRP A 58 -11.43 1.05 -5.81
C TRP A 58 -10.52 1.56 -6.94
N LYS A 59 -10.49 0.88 -8.07
CA LYS A 59 -9.76 1.36 -9.27
C LYS A 59 -10.29 2.71 -9.73
N LYS A 60 -11.59 2.85 -9.87
CA LYS A 60 -12.25 4.11 -10.28
C LYS A 60 -11.98 5.25 -9.31
N MET A 61 -11.85 4.97 -8.02
CA MET A 61 -11.51 5.94 -6.98
C MET A 61 -10.00 6.24 -6.90
N GLY A 62 -9.18 5.61 -7.73
CA GLY A 62 -7.74 5.87 -7.81
C GLY A 62 -6.91 5.21 -6.71
N CYS A 63 -7.40 4.13 -6.11
CA CYS A 63 -6.62 3.31 -5.19
C CYS A 63 -5.33 2.82 -5.88
N LYS A 64 -4.18 2.98 -5.23
CA LYS A 64 -2.87 2.76 -5.85
C LYS A 64 -2.38 1.33 -5.76
N ALA A 65 -2.71 0.64 -4.68
CA ALA A 65 -2.23 -0.72 -4.41
C ALA A 65 -3.18 -1.46 -3.46
N SER A 66 -2.91 -2.74 -3.28
CA SER A 66 -3.61 -3.59 -2.33
C SER A 66 -2.59 -4.35 -1.48
N GLU A 67 -2.84 -4.38 -0.17
CA GLU A 67 -2.02 -5.07 0.83
C GLU A 67 -2.95 -5.62 1.93
N MET A 68 -2.43 -6.08 3.06
CA MET A 68 -3.27 -6.78 4.05
C MET A 68 -3.09 -6.30 5.50
N GLU A 69 -2.20 -5.34 5.79
CA GLU A 69 -1.77 -5.06 7.16
C GLU A 69 -1.92 -3.59 7.57
N SER A 70 -1.79 -2.65 6.65
CA SER A 70 -1.58 -1.24 7.03
C SER A 70 -2.78 -0.60 7.70
N ALA A 71 -4.01 -0.98 7.36
CA ALA A 71 -5.18 -0.40 8.03
C ALA A 71 -5.16 -0.67 9.54
N ALA A 72 -4.86 -1.90 9.95
CA ALA A 72 -4.75 -2.26 11.36
C ALA A 72 -3.61 -1.48 12.04
N LEU A 73 -2.45 -1.40 11.39
CA LEU A 73 -1.29 -0.67 11.91
C LEU A 73 -1.60 0.81 12.13
N LEU A 74 -2.25 1.47 11.16
CA LEU A 74 -2.60 2.88 11.22
C LEU A 74 -3.63 3.17 12.31
N ILE A 75 -4.64 2.30 12.48
CA ILE A 75 -5.64 2.44 13.55
C ILE A 75 -5.01 2.27 14.93
N VAL A 76 -4.17 1.26 15.12
CA VAL A 76 -3.46 1.05 16.39
C VAL A 76 -2.53 2.23 16.69
N GLY A 77 -1.81 2.74 15.69
CA GLY A 77 -0.97 3.92 15.82
C GLY A 77 -1.75 5.16 16.26
N ALA A 78 -2.91 5.40 15.66
CA ALA A 78 -3.80 6.49 16.04
C ALA A 78 -4.28 6.35 17.50
N PHE A 79 -4.68 5.14 17.92
CA PHE A 79 -5.09 4.86 19.29
C PHE A 79 -3.94 5.13 20.30
N LEU A 80 -2.73 4.71 19.97
CA LEU A 80 -1.54 4.91 20.81
C LEU A 80 -0.96 6.33 20.70
N ARG A 81 -1.49 7.18 19.82
CA ARG A 81 -1.00 8.54 19.54
C ARG A 81 0.48 8.56 19.13
N VAL A 82 0.89 7.59 18.34
CA VAL A 82 2.21 7.53 17.73
C VAL A 82 2.12 7.78 16.23
N ARG A 83 3.17 8.38 15.65
CA ARG A 83 3.24 8.62 14.21
C ARG A 83 3.48 7.31 13.47
N VAL A 84 2.59 6.95 12.55
CA VAL A 84 2.67 5.73 11.75
C VAL A 84 2.44 6.05 10.27
N GLY A 85 3.20 5.41 9.42
CA GLY A 85 3.00 5.37 7.99
C GLY A 85 3.43 4.01 7.46
N ALA A 86 3.24 3.79 6.17
CA ALA A 86 3.62 2.53 5.53
C ALA A 86 4.21 2.78 4.14
N CYS A 87 5.16 1.96 3.75
CA CYS A 87 5.65 1.87 2.38
C CYS A 87 5.73 0.42 1.96
N PHE A 88 5.50 0.17 0.68
CA PHE A 88 5.36 -1.18 0.14
C PHE A 88 6.19 -1.35 -1.12
N LEU A 89 6.76 -2.52 -1.30
CA LEU A 89 7.24 -2.97 -2.60
C LEU A 89 6.04 -3.38 -3.46
N VAL A 90 5.96 -2.88 -4.67
CA VAL A 90 5.02 -3.40 -5.66
C VAL A 90 5.57 -4.71 -6.20
N VAL A 91 5.02 -5.83 -5.76
CA VAL A 91 5.44 -7.17 -6.16
C VAL A 91 5.01 -7.48 -7.59
N ALA A 92 3.75 -7.19 -7.91
CA ALA A 92 3.14 -7.46 -9.21
C ALA A 92 1.98 -6.49 -9.47
N ASN A 93 1.50 -6.46 -10.71
CA ASN A 93 0.35 -5.64 -11.09
C ASN A 93 -0.75 -6.51 -11.71
N GLN A 94 -1.78 -6.77 -10.94
CA GLN A 94 -2.91 -7.63 -11.31
C GLN A 94 -3.64 -7.14 -12.57
N GLU A 95 -3.75 -5.83 -12.77
CA GLU A 95 -4.42 -5.27 -13.95
C GLU A 95 -3.60 -5.48 -15.23
N ARG A 96 -2.28 -5.41 -15.13
CA ARG A 96 -1.39 -5.76 -16.25
C ARG A 96 -1.52 -7.24 -16.61
N ALA A 97 -1.56 -8.12 -15.62
CA ALA A 97 -1.76 -9.55 -15.82
C ALA A 97 -3.11 -9.83 -16.51
N ALA A 98 -4.20 -9.21 -16.04
CA ALA A 98 -5.52 -9.33 -16.63
C ALA A 98 -5.60 -8.81 -18.07
N ALA A 99 -4.81 -7.79 -18.41
CA ALA A 99 -4.69 -7.24 -19.75
C ALA A 99 -3.73 -8.01 -20.67
N GLY A 100 -3.13 -9.11 -20.20
CA GLY A 100 -2.13 -9.89 -20.96
C GLY A 100 -0.81 -9.15 -21.19
N LEU A 101 -0.51 -8.13 -20.39
CA LEU A 101 0.71 -7.34 -20.48
C LEU A 101 1.84 -7.96 -19.63
N PRO A 102 3.11 -7.70 -19.95
CA PRO A 102 4.22 -8.15 -19.13
C PRO A 102 4.05 -7.72 -17.67
N ASN A 103 4.14 -8.68 -16.75
CA ASN A 103 3.95 -8.46 -15.32
C ASN A 103 4.98 -9.28 -14.52
N PRO A 104 6.28 -8.88 -14.58
CA PRO A 104 7.31 -9.56 -13.81
C PRO A 104 7.07 -9.37 -12.31
N GLU A 105 7.26 -10.43 -11.55
CA GLU A 105 7.24 -10.36 -10.09
C GLU A 105 8.59 -9.85 -9.56
N VAL A 106 8.52 -8.98 -8.56
CA VAL A 106 9.68 -8.40 -7.88
C VAL A 106 9.54 -8.63 -6.38
N HIS A 107 10.54 -9.27 -5.78
CA HIS A 107 10.54 -9.61 -4.36
C HIS A 107 11.68 -8.95 -3.57
N ASP A 108 12.58 -8.22 -4.23
CA ASP A 108 13.68 -7.51 -3.59
C ASP A 108 13.18 -6.24 -2.88
N THR A 109 13.16 -6.29 -1.56
CA THR A 109 12.69 -5.21 -0.68
C THR A 109 13.77 -4.18 -0.33
N ASP A 110 15.01 -4.33 -0.80
CA ASP A 110 16.14 -3.47 -0.39
C ASP A 110 15.85 -1.98 -0.55
N LYS A 111 15.30 -1.58 -1.71
CA LYS A 111 14.96 -0.17 -1.97
C LYS A 111 13.90 0.36 -1.01
N ALA A 112 12.86 -0.41 -0.72
CA ALA A 112 11.81 -0.01 0.22
C ALA A 112 12.36 0.14 1.64
N ILE A 113 13.22 -0.79 2.08
CA ILE A 113 13.90 -0.75 3.38
C ILE A 113 14.79 0.50 3.48
N ARG A 114 15.59 0.80 2.47
CA ARG A 114 16.45 2.00 2.46
C ARG A 114 15.64 3.29 2.53
N VAL A 115 14.54 3.38 1.79
CA VAL A 115 13.62 4.53 1.87
C VAL A 115 13.08 4.69 3.28
N ALA A 116 12.63 3.60 3.92
CA ALA A 116 12.12 3.64 5.28
C ALA A 116 13.20 4.08 6.29
N ILE A 117 14.42 3.56 6.19
CA ILE A 117 15.54 3.96 7.06
C ILE A 117 15.83 5.46 6.94
N GLU A 118 15.94 5.99 5.71
CA GLU A 118 16.19 7.42 5.52
C GLU A 118 15.01 8.29 6.01
N ALA A 119 13.79 7.83 5.86
CA ALA A 119 12.62 8.52 6.41
C ALA A 119 12.67 8.59 7.94
N VAL A 120 12.98 7.48 8.61
CA VAL A 120 13.15 7.45 10.08
C VAL A 120 14.26 8.40 10.52
N LYS A 121 15.41 8.42 9.84
CA LYS A 121 16.50 9.36 10.15
C LYS A 121 16.06 10.82 10.06
N LYS A 122 15.19 11.18 9.13
CA LYS A 122 14.62 12.53 9.04
C LYS A 122 13.71 12.81 10.23
N LEU A 123 12.81 11.88 10.55
CA LEU A 123 11.80 12.05 11.60
C LEU A 123 12.39 12.17 13.01
N ILE A 124 13.54 11.54 13.29
CA ILE A 124 14.21 11.65 14.59
C ILE A 124 15.04 12.92 14.75
N ARG A 125 15.29 13.66 13.65
CA ARG A 125 16.04 14.93 13.68
C ARG A 125 15.13 16.15 13.78
N THR A 126 13.83 15.94 13.65
CA THR A 126 12.80 16.96 13.80
C THR A 126 12.13 16.86 15.16
#